data_23960ac40432379acca2cbb9c7f0ada2
#
_entry.id   23960ac40432379acca2cbb9c7f0ada2
#
_cell.length_a   1.000
_cell.length_b   1.000
_cell.length_c   1.000
_cell.angle_alpha   90.00
_cell.angle_beta   90.00
_cell.angle_gamma   90.00
#
_symmetry.space_group_name_H-M   'P 1'
#
loop_
_entity.id
_entity.type
_entity.pdbx_description
1 polymer ?
#
loop_
_entity_poly.entity_id
_entity_poly.type
_entity_poly.pdbx_seq_one_letter_code
_entity_poly.pdbx_strand_id
1 'polypeptide(L)'
;MNLSQIIKTLVSEIKLTEVQAKIFLHVVINGKMNTSKISNDLKISLDDATQNSKKLVELGGFIDMPNDEFEAMHPRFTAVNMYRKMCEREQKEFKKNLTVDNIGVALEVSYDDARTKYNK
;
A
#
# COMPACT_ATOMS: atom_id res chain seq x y z
N MET A 1 5.52 -0.94 15.16
CA MET A 1 5.61 0.31 14.38
C MET A 1 4.27 1.04 14.44
N ASN A 2 4.30 2.35 14.64
CA ASN A 2 3.09 3.15 14.50
C ASN A 2 2.93 3.58 13.03
N LEU A 3 1.78 4.19 12.68
CA LEU A 3 1.50 4.57 11.29
C LEU A 3 2.53 5.54 10.71
N SER A 4 2.99 6.50 11.51
CA SER A 4 4.00 7.46 11.06
C SER A 4 5.31 6.76 10.69
N GLN A 5 5.73 5.79 11.50
CA GLN A 5 6.94 5.01 11.23
C GLN A 5 6.78 4.13 9.98
N ILE A 6 5.60 3.55 9.79
CA ILE A 6 5.31 2.75 8.61
C ILE A 6 5.40 3.61 7.34
N ILE A 7 4.82 4.80 7.36
CA ILE A 7 4.90 5.73 6.23
C ILE A 7 6.35 6.06 5.91
N LYS A 8 7.14 6.42 6.93
CA LYS A 8 8.55 6.74 6.73
C LYS A 8 9.33 5.57 6.15
N THR A 9 9.03 4.35 6.61
CA THR A 9 9.70 3.14 6.13
C THR A 9 9.31 2.82 4.69
N LEU A 10 8.03 2.96 4.33
CA LEU A 10 7.59 2.78 2.95
C LEU A 10 8.31 3.75 2.01
N VAL A 11 8.51 4.98 2.44
CA VAL A 11 9.24 5.98 1.65
C VAL A 11 10.73 5.65 1.57
N SER A 12 11.37 5.32 2.67
CA SER A 12 12.82 5.10 2.70
C SER A 12 13.25 3.78 2.10
N GLU A 13 12.51 2.69 2.35
CA GLU A 13 12.92 1.34 1.95
C GLU A 13 12.31 0.89 0.61
N ILE A 14 11.09 1.29 0.32
CA ILE A 14 10.36 0.86 -0.87
C ILE A 14 10.33 1.97 -1.93
N LYS A 15 10.70 3.18 -1.54
CA LYS A 15 10.79 4.35 -2.41
C LYS A 15 9.42 4.81 -2.92
N LEU A 16 8.38 4.63 -2.12
CA LEU A 16 7.10 5.26 -2.39
C LEU A 16 7.20 6.75 -2.10
N THR A 17 6.35 7.54 -2.76
CA THR A 17 6.15 8.93 -2.31
C THR A 17 5.30 8.91 -1.03
N GLU A 18 5.30 10.00 -0.29
CA GLU A 18 4.50 10.10 0.92
C GLU A 18 3.01 9.91 0.63
N VAL A 19 2.51 10.49 -0.46
CA VAL A 19 1.11 10.33 -0.87
C VAL A 19 0.80 8.88 -1.20
N GLN A 20 1.67 8.20 -1.93
CA GLN A 20 1.51 6.78 -2.24
C GLN A 20 1.48 5.93 -0.98
N ALA A 21 2.37 6.21 -0.03
CA ALA A 21 2.42 5.48 1.23
C ALA A 21 1.11 5.65 2.02
N LYS A 22 0.59 6.87 2.08
CA LYS A 22 -0.67 7.15 2.76
C LYS A 22 -1.86 6.44 2.11
N ILE A 23 -1.93 6.47 0.78
CA ILE A 23 -2.99 5.78 0.03
C ILE A 23 -2.91 4.28 0.27
N PHE A 24 -1.72 3.70 0.18
CA PHE A 24 -1.52 2.27 0.41
C PHE A 24 -2.01 1.87 1.80
N LEU A 25 -1.56 2.58 2.84
CA LEU A 25 -1.97 2.30 4.22
C LEU A 25 -3.48 2.42 4.39
N HIS A 26 -4.07 3.44 3.81
CA HIS A 26 -5.52 3.69 3.95
C HIS A 26 -6.34 2.51 3.44
N VAL A 27 -5.96 1.98 2.28
CA VAL A 27 -6.65 0.83 1.69
C VAL A 27 -6.37 -0.46 2.47
N VAL A 28 -5.15 -0.67 2.94
CA VAL A 28 -4.82 -1.85 3.77
C VAL A 28 -5.68 -1.85 5.04
N ILE A 29 -5.77 -0.72 5.71
CA ILE A 29 -6.43 -0.61 7.02
C ILE A 29 -7.95 -0.66 6.88
N ASN A 30 -8.50 -0.06 5.83
CA ASN A 30 -9.96 0.13 5.70
C ASN A 30 -10.62 -0.81 4.68
N GLY A 31 -9.82 -1.53 3.90
CA GLY A 31 -10.35 -2.44 2.87
C GLY A 31 -10.49 -1.78 1.52
N LYS A 32 -10.90 -2.56 0.55
CA LYS A 32 -11.10 -2.15 -0.83
C LYS A 32 -12.00 -0.92 -0.92
N MET A 33 -11.61 0.04 -1.77
CA MET A 33 -12.40 1.27 -1.96
C MET A 33 -12.12 1.88 -3.33
N ASN A 34 -13.01 2.78 -3.76
CA ASN A 34 -12.85 3.50 -5.01
C ASN A 34 -12.05 4.80 -4.83
N THR A 35 -11.68 5.43 -5.95
CA THR A 35 -10.85 6.63 -5.93
C THR A 35 -11.57 7.83 -5.31
N SER A 36 -12.89 7.92 -5.44
CA SER A 36 -13.66 8.99 -4.80
C SER A 36 -13.55 8.93 -3.29
N LYS A 37 -13.64 7.73 -2.72
CA LYS A 37 -13.49 7.54 -1.27
C LYS A 37 -12.07 7.86 -0.82
N ILE A 38 -11.06 7.41 -1.56
CA ILE A 38 -9.65 7.74 -1.26
C ILE A 38 -9.46 9.25 -1.26
N SER A 39 -9.95 9.93 -2.29
CA SER A 39 -9.87 11.38 -2.42
C SER A 39 -10.50 12.08 -1.22
N ASN A 40 -11.73 11.70 -0.88
CA ASN A 40 -12.47 12.32 0.22
C ASN A 40 -11.83 12.05 1.58
N ASP A 41 -11.44 10.81 1.84
CA ASP A 41 -10.89 10.41 3.14
C ASP A 41 -9.54 11.06 3.40
N LEU A 42 -8.69 11.14 2.40
CA LEU A 42 -7.34 11.68 2.54
C LEU A 42 -7.25 13.17 2.20
N LYS A 43 -8.34 13.76 1.75
CA LYS A 43 -8.41 15.20 1.39
C LYS A 43 -7.39 15.56 0.31
N ILE A 44 -7.31 14.71 -0.70
CA ILE A 44 -6.48 14.94 -1.89
C ILE A 44 -7.41 15.05 -3.11
N SER A 45 -6.91 15.58 -4.22
CA SER A 45 -7.71 15.68 -5.44
C SER A 45 -8.07 14.29 -5.97
N LEU A 46 -9.18 14.20 -6.70
CA LEU A 46 -9.57 12.94 -7.35
C LEU A 46 -8.49 12.50 -8.34
N ASP A 47 -7.87 13.43 -9.04
CA ASP A 47 -6.80 13.14 -9.98
C ASP A 47 -5.59 12.51 -9.27
N ASP A 48 -5.16 13.08 -8.15
CA ASP A 48 -4.06 12.53 -7.35
C ASP A 48 -4.41 11.14 -6.81
N ALA A 49 -5.64 10.97 -6.32
CA ALA A 49 -6.09 9.66 -5.83
C ALA A 49 -6.05 8.61 -6.95
N THR A 50 -6.54 8.96 -8.13
CA THR A 50 -6.61 8.07 -9.28
C THR A 50 -5.22 7.72 -9.79
N GLN A 51 -4.38 8.71 -10.04
CA GLN A 51 -3.05 8.49 -10.61
C GLN A 51 -2.14 7.71 -9.67
N ASN A 52 -2.15 8.05 -8.38
CA ASN A 52 -1.30 7.36 -7.41
C ASN A 52 -1.80 5.95 -7.11
N SER A 53 -3.10 5.71 -7.13
CA SER A 53 -3.64 4.35 -6.98
C SER A 53 -3.25 3.47 -8.16
N LYS A 54 -3.34 3.98 -9.39
CA LYS A 54 -2.87 3.27 -10.58
C LYS A 54 -1.37 3.02 -10.53
N LYS A 55 -0.60 3.99 -10.05
CA LYS A 55 0.84 3.82 -9.89
C LYS A 55 1.15 2.72 -8.87
N LEU A 56 0.39 2.63 -7.80
CA LEU A 56 0.55 1.56 -6.80
C LEU A 56 0.27 0.17 -7.40
N VAL A 57 -0.60 0.06 -8.39
CA VAL A 57 -0.77 -1.20 -9.13
C VAL A 57 0.54 -1.57 -9.83
N GLU A 58 1.14 -0.64 -10.55
CA GLU A 58 2.42 -0.87 -11.24
C GLU A 58 3.53 -1.22 -10.26
N LEU A 59 3.54 -0.56 -9.10
CA LEU A 59 4.56 -0.77 -8.08
C LEU A 59 4.39 -2.07 -7.30
N GLY A 60 3.26 -2.75 -7.48
CA GLY A 60 3.00 -4.04 -6.85
C GLY A 60 2.28 -3.97 -5.52
N GLY A 61 1.73 -2.80 -5.17
CA GLY A 61 1.02 -2.60 -3.91
C GLY A 61 -0.48 -2.82 -3.98
N PHE A 62 -1.07 -2.56 -5.13
CA PHE A 62 -2.53 -2.66 -5.33
C PHE A 62 -2.89 -3.60 -6.45
N ILE A 63 -4.12 -4.09 -6.38
CA ILE A 63 -4.82 -4.75 -7.49
C ILE A 63 -5.94 -3.81 -7.89
N ASP A 64 -6.08 -3.53 -9.19
CA ASP A 64 -7.22 -2.76 -9.68
C ASP A 64 -8.43 -3.69 -9.86
N MET A 65 -9.57 -3.18 -9.45
CA MET A 65 -10.85 -3.88 -9.46
C MET A 65 -11.83 -3.12 -10.34
N PRO A 66 -12.96 -3.73 -10.73
CA PRO A 66 -13.98 -3.00 -11.48
C PRO A 66 -14.46 -1.75 -10.71
N ASN A 67 -14.99 -0.77 -11.45
CA ASN A 67 -15.60 0.46 -10.90
C ASN A 67 -14.60 1.38 -10.17
N ASP A 68 -13.37 1.45 -10.68
CA ASP A 68 -12.30 2.30 -10.13
C ASP A 68 -11.98 1.97 -8.67
N GLU A 69 -12.21 0.73 -8.26
CA GLU A 69 -11.85 0.26 -6.93
C GLU A 69 -10.44 -0.32 -6.92
N PHE A 70 -9.79 -0.21 -5.77
CA PHE A 70 -8.45 -0.76 -5.53
C PHE A 70 -8.44 -1.55 -4.23
N GLU A 71 -7.68 -2.64 -4.22
CA GLU A 71 -7.53 -3.52 -3.07
C GLU A 71 -6.05 -3.84 -2.89
N ALA A 72 -5.63 -4.02 -1.65
CA ALA A 72 -4.30 -4.53 -1.34
C ALA A 72 -4.40 -6.01 -0.99
N MET A 73 -3.43 -6.80 -1.46
CA MET A 73 -3.25 -8.17 -0.98
C MET A 73 -2.63 -8.15 0.42
N HIS A 74 -2.46 -9.31 1.03
CA HIS A 74 -1.91 -9.40 2.38
C HIS A 74 -0.61 -8.60 2.50
N PRO A 75 -0.48 -7.74 3.54
CA PRO A 75 0.65 -6.81 3.63
C PRO A 75 2.03 -7.48 3.75
N ARG A 76 2.11 -8.70 4.28
CA ARG A 76 3.40 -9.44 4.28
C ARG A 76 3.87 -9.70 2.86
N PHE A 77 2.95 -10.11 1.98
CA PHE A 77 3.27 -10.31 0.57
C PHE A 77 3.51 -8.98 -0.14
N THR A 78 2.62 -8.01 0.07
CA THR A 78 2.62 -6.75 -0.68
C THR A 78 3.86 -5.90 -0.42
N ALA A 79 4.27 -5.82 0.86
CA ALA A 79 5.46 -5.05 1.22
C ALA A 79 6.72 -5.64 0.57
N VAL A 80 6.88 -6.96 0.63
CA VAL A 80 8.04 -7.64 0.02
C VAL A 80 7.98 -7.53 -1.52
N ASN A 81 6.79 -7.67 -2.10
CA ASN A 81 6.63 -7.56 -3.55
C ASN A 81 7.00 -6.16 -4.06
N MET A 82 6.56 -5.12 -3.37
CA MET A 82 6.94 -3.75 -3.73
C MET A 82 8.43 -3.51 -3.57
N TYR A 83 9.03 -4.06 -2.51
CA TYR A 83 10.47 -3.96 -2.29
C TYR A 83 11.25 -4.66 -3.40
N ARG A 84 10.83 -5.87 -3.79
CA ARG A 84 11.47 -6.62 -4.87
C ARG A 84 11.41 -5.84 -6.19
N LYS A 85 10.25 -5.28 -6.52
CA LYS A 85 10.09 -4.48 -7.73
C LYS A 85 10.96 -3.22 -7.70
N MET A 86 11.09 -2.58 -6.54
CA MET A 86 11.97 -1.43 -6.38
C MET A 86 13.43 -1.82 -6.60
N CYS A 87 13.86 -2.96 -6.06
CA CYS A 87 15.22 -3.46 -6.28
C CYS A 87 15.49 -3.70 -7.78
N GLU A 88 14.52 -4.25 -8.49
CA GLU A 88 14.63 -4.45 -9.95
C GLU A 88 14.81 -3.12 -10.68
N ARG A 89 13.97 -2.10 -10.35
CA ARG A 89 14.06 -0.78 -10.99
C ARG A 89 15.39 -0.08 -10.74
N GLU A 90 15.91 -0.23 -9.52
CA GLU A 90 17.16 0.46 -9.12
C GLU A 90 18.40 -0.41 -9.31
N GLN A 91 18.24 -1.59 -9.90
CA GLN A 91 19.34 -2.52 -10.15
C GLN A 91 20.10 -2.87 -8.87
N LYS A 92 19.34 -3.04 -7.77
CA LYS A 92 19.87 -3.48 -6.48
C LYS A 92 19.60 -4.95 -6.30
N GLU A 93 20.49 -5.61 -5.56
CA GLU A 93 20.30 -7.02 -5.22
C GLU A 93 19.10 -7.15 -4.28
N PHE A 94 18.19 -8.08 -4.59
CA PHE A 94 17.05 -8.38 -3.73
C PHE A 94 17.51 -9.32 -2.62
N LYS A 95 17.57 -8.79 -1.40
CA LYS A 95 17.92 -9.54 -0.19
C LYS A 95 16.83 -9.41 0.83
N LYS A 96 16.77 -10.37 1.76
CA LYS A 96 15.86 -10.28 2.89
C LYS A 96 16.08 -8.95 3.62
N ASN A 97 14.99 -8.22 3.85
CA ASN A 97 15.03 -6.93 4.55
C ASN A 97 14.04 -6.98 5.71
N LEU A 98 14.57 -7.10 6.93
CA LEU A 98 13.75 -7.24 8.13
C LEU A 98 12.85 -6.04 8.37
N THR A 99 13.30 -4.85 7.99
CA THR A 99 12.50 -3.64 8.13
C THR A 99 11.25 -3.71 7.25
N VAL A 100 11.41 -4.18 6.01
CA VAL A 100 10.28 -4.40 5.09
C VAL A 100 9.36 -5.51 5.61
N ASP A 101 9.93 -6.61 6.10
CA ASP A 101 9.14 -7.70 6.68
C ASP A 101 8.30 -7.20 7.86
N ASN A 102 8.85 -6.32 8.68
CA ASN A 102 8.16 -5.74 9.84
C ASN A 102 6.96 -4.88 9.45
N ILE A 103 6.98 -4.23 8.28
CA ILE A 103 5.81 -3.50 7.78
C ILE A 103 4.63 -4.47 7.65
N GLY A 104 4.88 -5.62 7.01
CA GLY A 104 3.84 -6.62 6.81
C GLY A 104 3.28 -7.16 8.13
N VAL A 105 4.17 -7.41 9.08
CA VAL A 105 3.76 -7.89 10.42
C VAL A 105 2.92 -6.82 11.13
N ALA A 106 3.36 -5.56 11.08
CA ALA A 106 2.67 -4.47 11.75
C ALA A 106 1.26 -4.22 11.20
N LEU A 107 1.04 -4.50 9.91
CA LEU A 107 -0.25 -4.25 9.25
C LEU A 107 -1.18 -5.45 9.23
N GLU A 108 -0.72 -6.63 9.65
CA GLU A 108 -1.47 -7.87 9.52
C GLU A 108 -2.83 -7.84 10.22
N VAL A 109 -2.87 -7.37 11.46
CA VAL A 109 -4.11 -7.31 12.24
C VAL A 109 -5.14 -6.37 11.59
N SER A 110 -4.72 -5.17 11.19
CA SER A 110 -5.60 -4.22 10.53
C SER A 110 -6.15 -4.75 9.22
N TYR A 111 -5.29 -5.42 8.44
CA TYR A 111 -5.69 -6.03 7.18
C TYR A 111 -6.73 -7.13 7.39
N ASP A 112 -6.49 -8.02 8.34
CA ASP A 112 -7.41 -9.11 8.64
C ASP A 112 -8.75 -8.59 9.15
N ASP A 113 -8.74 -7.56 10.01
CA ASP A 113 -9.95 -6.93 10.52
C ASP A 113 -10.78 -6.30 9.39
N ALA A 114 -10.13 -5.62 8.47
CA ALA A 114 -10.80 -5.01 7.33
C ALA A 114 -11.47 -6.06 6.45
N ARG A 115 -10.79 -7.17 6.19
CA ARG A 115 -11.34 -8.26 5.39
C ARG A 115 -12.52 -8.93 6.08
N THR A 116 -12.45 -9.15 7.38
CA THR A 116 -13.54 -9.73 8.15
C THR A 116 -14.80 -8.86 8.06
N LYS A 117 -14.65 -7.55 8.21
CA LYS A 117 -15.77 -6.61 8.05
C LYS A 117 -16.33 -6.65 6.64
N TYR A 118 -15.46 -6.73 5.67
CA TYR A 118 -15.81 -6.67 4.26
C TYR A 118 -16.59 -7.91 3.82
N ASN A 119 -16.29 -9.07 4.39
CA ASN A 119 -16.86 -10.35 3.98
C ASN A 119 -18.10 -10.74 4.80
N LYS A 120 -18.60 -9.87 5.63
CA LYS A 120 -19.83 -10.14 6.40
C LYS A 120 -21.11 -9.95 5.60
#